data_1576bb104b3060cea34270007e6af2a8
#
_entry.id   1576bb104b3060cea34270007e6af2a8
#
_cell.length_a   1.000
_cell.length_b   1.000
_cell.length_c   1.000
_cell.angle_alpha   90.00
_cell.angle_beta   90.00
_cell.angle_gamma   90.00
#
_symmetry.space_group_name_H-M   'P 1'
#
loop_
_entity.id
_entity.type
_entity.pdbx_description
1 polymer ?
#
loop_
_entity_poly.entity_id
_entity_poly.type
_entity_poly.pdbx_seq_one_letter_code
_entity_poly.pdbx_strand_id
1 'polypeptide(L)'
;EHMLNRYEKVAEVLNILDISDKYPSELSGGQRQRTSAARAFITLPSIIFADEPTGALDSKSTQDLLKRLTRMNEAFKSTIIMVTHDPVAASYANRVVMLKDGQIFTELYQGDDDKHTFFKEIIRVQSVLGGVNYDL
;
A
#
# COMPACT_ATOMS: atom_id res chain seq x y z
N GLU A 1 -6.14 -28.83 -4.04
CA GLU A 1 -5.57 -28.71 -2.69
C GLU A 1 -4.67 -27.47 -2.54
N HIS A 2 -3.68 -27.25 -3.42
CA HIS A 2 -2.80 -26.09 -3.37
C HIS A 2 -3.50 -24.72 -3.57
N MET A 3 -4.52 -24.65 -4.41
CA MET A 3 -5.22 -23.40 -4.72
C MET A 3 -6.14 -22.98 -3.57
N LEU A 4 -6.83 -23.93 -2.94
CA LEU A 4 -7.68 -23.67 -1.79
C LEU A 4 -6.87 -23.17 -0.59
N ASN A 5 -5.72 -23.77 -0.33
CA ASN A 5 -4.79 -23.36 0.73
C ASN A 5 -4.24 -21.93 0.51
N ARG A 6 -3.98 -21.56 -0.76
CA ARG A 6 -3.56 -20.17 -1.10
C ARG A 6 -4.70 -19.19 -0.87
N TYR A 7 -5.91 -19.54 -1.29
CA TYR A 7 -7.10 -18.70 -1.05
C TYR A 7 -7.29 -18.45 0.43
N GLU A 8 -7.31 -19.48 1.25
CA GLU A 8 -7.50 -19.38 2.69
C GLU A 8 -6.45 -18.45 3.32
N LYS A 9 -5.17 -18.64 2.98
CA LYS A 9 -4.07 -17.83 3.51
C LYS A 9 -4.17 -16.36 3.09
N VAL A 10 -4.48 -16.08 1.84
CA VAL A 10 -4.66 -14.71 1.33
C VAL A 10 -5.91 -14.07 1.95
N ALA A 11 -7.01 -14.82 2.03
CA ALA A 11 -8.28 -14.35 2.57
C ALA A 11 -8.17 -14.05 4.08
N GLU A 12 -7.41 -14.85 4.82
CA GLU A 12 -7.15 -14.64 6.24
C GLU A 12 -6.34 -13.34 6.46
N VAL A 13 -5.21 -13.18 5.78
CA VAL A 13 -4.36 -11.99 5.92
C VAL A 13 -5.11 -10.71 5.56
N LEU A 14 -5.95 -10.76 4.52
CA LEU A 14 -6.74 -9.61 4.07
C LEU A 14 -8.07 -9.46 4.82
N ASN A 15 -8.42 -10.44 5.68
CA ASN A 15 -9.69 -10.46 6.42
C ASN A 15 -10.91 -10.29 5.51
N ILE A 16 -11.04 -11.19 4.54
CA ILE A 16 -12.16 -11.20 3.59
C ILE A 16 -12.99 -12.49 3.65
N LEU A 17 -12.70 -13.40 4.58
CA LEU A 17 -13.43 -14.65 4.73
C LEU A 17 -14.92 -14.41 5.02
N ASP A 18 -15.23 -13.41 5.84
CA ASP A 18 -16.58 -13.03 6.27
C ASP A 18 -17.42 -12.37 5.15
N ILE A 19 -16.77 -11.99 4.05
CA ILE A 19 -17.44 -11.35 2.90
C ILE A 19 -17.40 -12.21 1.64
N SER A 20 -16.91 -13.44 1.75
CA SER A 20 -16.72 -14.35 0.59
C SER A 20 -18.04 -14.66 -0.15
N ASP A 21 -19.15 -14.64 0.57
CA ASP A 21 -20.49 -14.95 0.04
C ASP A 21 -21.27 -13.70 -0.40
N LYS A 22 -20.67 -12.50 -0.28
CA LYS A 22 -21.32 -11.23 -0.65
C LYS A 22 -21.12 -10.88 -2.11
N TYR A 23 -22.14 -10.25 -2.70
CA TYR A 23 -22.01 -9.64 -4.02
C TYR A 23 -21.17 -8.35 -3.98
N PRO A 24 -20.47 -7.99 -5.07
CA PRO A 24 -19.67 -6.77 -5.14
C PRO A 24 -20.43 -5.49 -4.76
N SER A 25 -21.72 -5.42 -5.05
CA SER A 25 -22.61 -4.30 -4.70
C SER A 25 -22.85 -4.14 -3.20
N GLU A 26 -22.68 -5.20 -2.42
CA GLU A 26 -22.88 -5.21 -0.96
C GLU A 26 -21.61 -4.87 -0.18
N LEU A 27 -20.49 -4.71 -0.89
CA LEU A 27 -19.19 -4.43 -0.27
C LEU A 27 -18.97 -2.93 -0.03
N SER A 28 -18.43 -2.58 1.13
CA SER A 28 -17.89 -1.24 1.38
C SER A 28 -16.66 -0.95 0.50
N GLY A 29 -16.27 0.33 0.41
CA GLY A 29 -15.06 0.72 -0.33
C GLY A 29 -13.81 -0.03 0.14
N GLY A 30 -13.59 -0.12 1.45
CA GLY A 30 -12.48 -0.87 2.03
C GLY A 30 -12.55 -2.38 1.76
N GLN A 31 -13.75 -2.97 1.81
CA GLN A 31 -13.94 -4.38 1.47
C GLN A 31 -13.64 -4.66 -0.01
N ARG A 32 -14.09 -3.80 -0.92
CA ARG A 32 -13.75 -3.89 -2.35
C ARG A 32 -12.25 -3.81 -2.59
N GLN A 33 -11.55 -2.90 -1.94
CA GLN A 33 -10.09 -2.77 -2.05
C GLN A 33 -9.35 -4.01 -1.53
N ARG A 34 -9.79 -4.57 -0.41
CA ARG A 34 -9.21 -5.83 0.11
C ARG A 34 -9.44 -7.01 -0.83
N THR A 35 -10.63 -7.10 -1.43
CA THR A 35 -10.94 -8.14 -2.43
C THR A 35 -10.09 -7.96 -3.69
N SER A 36 -9.88 -6.73 -4.14
CA SER A 36 -8.99 -6.44 -5.27
C SER A 36 -7.53 -6.82 -4.97
N ALA A 37 -7.05 -6.51 -3.76
CA ALA A 37 -5.74 -6.94 -3.31
C ALA A 37 -5.63 -8.48 -3.27
N ALA A 38 -6.64 -9.18 -2.78
CA ALA A 38 -6.66 -10.65 -2.75
C ALA A 38 -6.50 -11.26 -4.16
N ARG A 39 -7.19 -10.69 -5.14
CA ARG A 39 -7.06 -11.11 -6.53
C ARG A 39 -5.64 -10.95 -7.07
N ALA A 40 -4.94 -9.89 -6.70
CA ALA A 40 -3.56 -9.66 -7.09
C ALA A 40 -2.61 -10.68 -6.47
N PHE A 41 -2.83 -11.08 -5.21
CA PHE A 41 -1.95 -11.99 -4.48
C PHE A 41 -2.22 -13.48 -4.69
N ILE A 42 -3.43 -13.87 -5.16
CA ILE A 42 -3.83 -15.29 -5.24
C ILE A 42 -2.91 -16.13 -6.13
N THR A 43 -2.30 -15.53 -7.14
CA THR A 43 -1.34 -16.19 -8.03
C THR A 43 0.09 -16.20 -7.50
N LEU A 44 0.34 -15.57 -6.35
CA LEU A 44 1.66 -15.39 -5.73
C LEU A 44 2.69 -14.77 -6.70
N PRO A 45 2.39 -13.61 -7.30
CA PRO A 45 3.30 -12.98 -8.25
C PRO A 45 4.54 -12.45 -7.54
N SER A 46 5.65 -12.34 -8.27
CA SER A 46 6.88 -11.73 -7.76
C SER A 46 6.77 -10.22 -7.59
N ILE A 47 5.95 -9.57 -8.43
CA ILE A 47 5.74 -8.11 -8.44
C ILE A 47 4.24 -7.82 -8.52
N ILE A 48 3.79 -6.85 -7.72
CA ILE A 48 2.44 -6.31 -7.72
C ILE A 48 2.51 -4.81 -7.91
N PHE A 49 1.68 -4.28 -8.80
CA PHE A 49 1.50 -2.84 -8.99
C PHE A 49 0.20 -2.38 -8.31
N ALA A 50 0.31 -1.35 -7.49
CA ALA A 50 -0.81 -0.70 -6.82
C ALA A 50 -0.83 0.79 -7.20
N ASP A 51 -1.82 1.19 -7.99
CA ASP A 51 -2.00 2.56 -8.46
C ASP A 51 -3.05 3.24 -7.60
N GLU A 52 -2.63 4.23 -6.80
CA GLU A 52 -3.47 4.98 -5.86
C GLU A 52 -4.43 4.09 -5.03
N PRO A 53 -3.95 3.02 -4.37
CA PRO A 53 -4.82 2.01 -3.78
C PRO A 53 -5.66 2.56 -2.62
N THR A 54 -5.31 3.72 -2.08
CA THR A 54 -5.99 4.37 -0.95
C THR A 54 -6.85 5.56 -1.35
N GLY A 55 -6.85 5.97 -2.61
CA GLY A 55 -7.43 7.23 -3.08
C GLY A 55 -8.94 7.42 -2.83
N ALA A 56 -9.69 6.33 -2.70
CA ALA A 56 -11.14 6.37 -2.45
C ALA A 56 -11.52 5.94 -1.01
N LEU A 57 -10.57 5.85 -0.09
CA LEU A 57 -10.75 5.34 1.26
C LEU A 57 -10.70 6.46 2.31
N ASP A 58 -11.48 6.31 3.39
CA ASP A 58 -11.30 7.09 4.61
C ASP A 58 -9.98 6.73 5.32
N SER A 59 -9.55 7.57 6.26
CA SER A 59 -8.25 7.42 6.95
C SER A 59 -8.10 6.07 7.67
N LYS A 60 -9.17 5.53 8.24
CA LYS A 60 -9.13 4.25 8.95
C LYS A 60 -8.98 3.09 7.97
N SER A 61 -9.77 3.08 6.91
CA SER A 61 -9.70 2.07 5.85
C SER A 61 -8.36 2.12 5.10
N THR A 62 -7.80 3.32 4.90
CA THR A 62 -6.45 3.53 4.34
C THR A 62 -5.40 2.84 5.19
N GLN A 63 -5.33 3.13 6.49
CA GLN A 63 -4.36 2.51 7.38
C GLN A 63 -4.52 0.99 7.46
N ASP A 64 -5.75 0.50 7.50
CA ASP A 64 -6.04 -0.94 7.53
C ASP A 64 -5.53 -1.63 6.25
N LEU A 65 -5.80 -1.07 5.08
CA LEU A 65 -5.31 -1.61 3.81
C LEU A 65 -3.78 -1.62 3.76
N LEU A 66 -3.11 -0.51 4.13
CA LEU A 66 -1.65 -0.40 4.10
C LEU A 66 -0.97 -1.41 5.04
N LYS A 67 -1.50 -1.58 6.25
CA LYS A 67 -1.01 -2.62 7.18
C LYS A 67 -1.15 -4.02 6.60
N ARG A 68 -2.24 -4.30 5.89
CA ARG A 68 -2.46 -5.60 5.24
C ARG A 68 -1.52 -5.81 4.06
N LEU A 69 -1.30 -4.79 3.22
CA LEU A 69 -0.31 -4.86 2.14
C LEU A 69 1.10 -5.13 2.67
N THR A 70 1.49 -4.49 3.78
CA THR A 70 2.76 -4.78 4.46
C THR A 70 2.85 -6.25 4.89
N ARG A 71 1.82 -6.76 5.56
CA ARG A 71 1.76 -8.17 5.96
C ARG A 71 1.82 -9.13 4.77
N MET A 72 1.16 -8.79 3.66
CA MET A 72 1.20 -9.59 2.44
C MET A 72 2.61 -9.61 1.84
N ASN A 73 3.28 -8.44 1.78
CA ASN A 73 4.66 -8.34 1.33
C ASN A 73 5.59 -9.22 2.19
N GLU A 74 5.44 -9.16 3.50
CA GLU A 74 6.24 -9.98 4.43
C GLU A 74 5.95 -11.49 4.31
N ALA A 75 4.67 -11.86 4.18
CA ALA A 75 4.25 -13.26 4.14
C ALA A 75 4.59 -13.95 2.82
N PHE A 76 4.41 -13.26 1.69
CA PHE A 76 4.55 -13.84 0.35
C PHE A 76 5.84 -13.43 -0.36
N LYS A 77 6.61 -12.49 0.21
CA LYS A 77 7.86 -11.95 -0.39
C LYS A 77 7.68 -11.38 -1.79
N SER A 78 6.45 -10.97 -2.14
CA SER A 78 6.17 -10.26 -3.38
C SER A 78 6.63 -8.80 -3.26
N THR A 79 7.28 -8.27 -4.28
CA THR A 79 7.58 -6.84 -4.33
C THR A 79 6.31 -6.07 -4.68
N ILE A 80 5.96 -5.08 -3.85
CA ILE A 80 4.81 -4.18 -4.13
C ILE A 80 5.36 -2.84 -4.59
N ILE A 81 5.00 -2.43 -5.80
CA ILE A 81 5.28 -1.10 -6.34
C ILE A 81 3.99 -0.30 -6.25
N MET A 82 3.99 0.71 -5.40
CA MET A 82 2.82 1.58 -5.19
C MET A 82 3.06 2.94 -5.82
N VAL A 83 2.12 3.40 -6.62
CA VAL A 83 2.06 4.79 -7.08
C VAL A 83 1.08 5.53 -6.20
N THR A 84 1.52 6.61 -5.58
CA THR A 84 0.67 7.43 -4.72
C THR A 84 1.22 8.85 -4.58
N HIS A 85 0.35 9.80 -4.32
CA HIS A 85 0.71 11.16 -3.90
C HIS A 85 0.49 11.38 -2.40
N ASP A 86 -0.04 10.37 -1.69
CA ASP A 86 -0.29 10.43 -0.25
C ASP A 86 0.98 10.06 0.54
N PRO A 87 1.56 10.99 1.32
CA PRO A 87 2.75 10.72 2.13
C PRO A 87 2.50 9.69 3.23
N VAL A 88 1.25 9.52 3.69
CA VAL A 88 0.90 8.47 4.66
C VAL A 88 1.07 7.11 4.00
N ALA A 89 0.53 6.92 2.80
CA ALA A 89 0.70 5.68 2.05
C ALA A 89 2.17 5.40 1.75
N ALA A 90 2.92 6.42 1.31
CA ALA A 90 4.35 6.30 1.02
C ALA A 90 5.17 5.88 2.25
N SER A 91 4.80 6.31 3.47
CA SER A 91 5.51 5.96 4.71
C SER A 91 5.45 4.47 5.10
N TYR A 92 4.59 3.70 4.46
CA TYR A 92 4.52 2.25 4.65
C TYR A 92 5.49 1.47 3.76
N ALA A 93 6.15 2.13 2.80
CA ALA A 93 7.13 1.52 1.93
C ALA A 93 8.52 1.48 2.58
N ASN A 94 9.35 0.51 2.18
CA ASN A 94 10.76 0.46 2.59
C ASN A 94 11.62 1.46 1.81
N ARG A 95 11.18 1.81 0.58
CA ARG A 95 11.85 2.73 -0.33
C ARG A 95 10.82 3.60 -1.03
N VAL A 96 11.07 4.89 -1.10
CA VAL A 96 10.26 5.86 -1.81
C VAL A 96 11.09 6.51 -2.91
N VAL A 97 10.58 6.47 -4.14
CA VAL A 97 11.18 7.14 -5.30
C VAL A 97 10.32 8.35 -5.63
N MET A 98 10.88 9.54 -5.52
CA MET A 98 10.16 10.76 -5.86
C MET A 98 10.46 11.18 -7.29
N LEU A 99 9.39 11.42 -8.04
CA LEU A 99 9.46 11.84 -9.44
C LEU A 99 9.09 13.32 -9.57
N LYS A 100 9.81 14.02 -10.43
CA LYS A 100 9.51 15.40 -10.87
C LYS A 100 9.77 15.51 -12.36
N ASP A 101 8.80 16.06 -13.09
CA ASP A 101 8.92 16.30 -14.54
C ASP A 101 9.39 15.07 -15.34
N GLY A 102 8.90 13.87 -14.95
CA GLY A 102 9.22 12.61 -15.60
C GLY A 102 10.59 12.03 -15.27
N GLN A 103 11.32 12.62 -14.31
CA GLN A 103 12.63 12.17 -13.87
C GLN A 103 12.65 11.81 -12.39
N ILE A 104 13.57 10.94 -12.00
CA ILE A 104 13.81 10.66 -10.58
C ILE A 104 14.45 11.89 -9.95
N PHE A 105 13.77 12.48 -8.99
CA PHE A 105 14.28 13.60 -8.22
C PHE A 105 15.17 13.13 -7.07
N THR A 106 14.69 12.16 -6.28
CA THR A 106 15.42 11.57 -5.17
C THR A 106 14.82 10.25 -4.76
N GLU A 107 15.57 9.51 -3.96
CA GLU A 107 15.15 8.27 -3.33
C GLU A 107 15.35 8.35 -1.83
N LEU A 108 14.36 7.86 -1.08
CA LEU A 108 14.39 7.77 0.37
C LEU A 108 14.26 6.31 0.80
N TYR A 109 14.97 5.94 1.84
CA TYR A 109 14.95 4.60 2.41
C TYR A 109 14.56 4.69 3.88
N GLN A 110 13.59 3.88 4.31
CA GLN A 110 13.18 3.83 5.70
C GLN A 110 14.33 3.35 6.60
N GLY A 111 15.05 2.32 6.17
CA GLY A 111 16.13 1.73 6.98
C GLY A 111 15.64 1.29 8.36
N ASP A 112 16.36 1.74 9.41
CA ASP A 112 16.02 1.46 10.81
C ASP A 112 15.08 2.50 11.43
N ASP A 113 14.65 3.52 10.68
CA ASP A 113 13.74 4.55 11.16
C ASP A 113 12.33 4.01 11.40
N ASP A 114 11.66 4.55 12.41
CA ASP A 114 10.24 4.31 12.59
C ASP A 114 9.41 5.04 11.49
N LYS A 115 8.18 4.60 11.30
CA LYS A 115 7.29 5.15 10.27
C LYS A 115 7.03 6.64 10.43
N HIS A 116 7.01 7.15 11.66
CA HIS A 116 6.76 8.56 11.93
C HIS A 116 7.93 9.44 11.49
N THR A 117 9.14 9.01 11.79
CA THR A 117 10.37 9.66 11.36
C THR A 117 10.49 9.65 9.84
N PHE A 118 10.25 8.51 9.21
CA PHE A 118 10.25 8.38 7.76
C PHE A 118 9.17 9.22 7.08
N PHE A 119 7.97 9.26 7.65
CA PHE A 119 6.90 10.13 7.18
C PHE A 119 7.30 11.62 7.17
N LYS A 120 7.94 12.11 8.24
CA LYS A 120 8.43 13.49 8.31
C LYS A 120 9.46 13.80 7.23
N GLU A 121 10.34 12.86 6.95
CA GLU A 121 11.33 13.00 5.88
C GLU A 121 10.66 13.10 4.50
N ILE A 122 9.68 12.24 4.24
CA ILE A 122 8.88 12.26 3.01
C ILE A 122 8.20 13.63 2.83
N ILE A 123 7.53 14.15 3.87
CA ILE A 123 6.87 15.46 3.84
C ILE A 123 7.89 16.57 3.54
N ARG A 124 9.04 16.55 4.19
CA ARG A 124 10.09 17.55 3.97
C ARG A 124 10.54 17.60 2.50
N VAL A 125 10.81 16.45 1.92
CA VAL A 125 11.23 16.35 0.52
C VAL A 125 10.11 16.75 -0.44
N GLN A 126 8.88 16.36 -0.15
CA GLN A 126 7.70 16.70 -0.94
C GLN A 126 7.45 18.22 -0.96
N SER A 127 7.69 18.90 0.16
CA SER A 127 7.62 20.37 0.25
C SER A 127 8.63 21.06 -0.66
N VAL A 128 9.86 20.57 -0.72
CA VAL A 128 10.89 21.06 -1.65
C VAL A 128 10.48 20.85 -3.10
N LEU A 129 9.90 19.68 -3.42
CA LEU A 129 9.39 19.38 -4.76
C LEU A 129 8.28 20.34 -5.20
N GLY A 130 7.37 20.69 -4.28
CA GLY A 130 6.25 21.60 -4.51
C GLY A 130 6.66 23.07 -4.59
N GLY A 131 7.92 23.42 -4.36
CA GLY A 131 8.42 24.82 -4.35
C GLY A 131 7.96 25.61 -3.13
N VAL A 132 7.44 24.95 -2.10
CA VAL A 132 7.06 25.58 -0.82
C VAL A 132 8.21 25.38 0.16
N ASN A 133 9.07 26.39 0.30
CA ASN A 133 10.02 26.45 1.41
C ASN A 133 9.24 26.77 2.69
N TYR A 134 8.97 25.76 3.50
CA TYR A 134 8.67 26.00 4.90
C TYR A 134 10.00 26.20 5.62
N ASP A 135 10.38 27.45 5.85
CA ASP A 135 11.39 27.80 6.84
C ASP A 135 10.81 27.40 8.20
N LEU A 136 11.27 26.27 8.73
CA LEU A 136 11.01 25.80 10.09
C LEU A 136 12.23 26.14 10.95
#